data_b74d2866a0a3aa28e33bafb0afa6e319
#
_entry.id   b74d2866a0a3aa28e33bafb0afa6e319
#
_cell.length_a   1.000
_cell.length_b   1.000
_cell.length_c   1.000
_cell.angle_alpha   90.00
_cell.angle_beta   90.00
_cell.angle_gamma   90.00
#
_symmetry.space_group_name_H-M   'P 1'
#
loop_
_entity.id
_entity.type
_entity.pdbx_description
1 polymer ?
#
loop_
_entity_poly.entity_id
_entity_poly.type
_entity_poly.pdbx_seq_one_letter_code
_entity_poly.pdbx_strand_id
1 'polypeptide(L)'
;MRTLSSLFAPTLAVVFCGGLALSGVAVAQEMEHSQMDHSQMDHSQMDHSQMDHSGHEMSQEDYRILREKVMQYKTMTDEQIMGSMMMMPPTYERYISDKSLKGDLGVIVLAHGAGEPGDTFFTNALGGLASAYPTSIGFGMAMMNGDHLQSAVDNLAEAGAKRIVVVPAALSASGSVYEQWAYYFGEREEASYLPAPRVNQTVPVTLGVPQSSHEIITDILVDHAMEVVEDPENALVIVLGHGPEKYEDNVLELAVLDTHADRIKAKGIFADVRAYNLQDDAPDRIRTNNVNVMRSWIDNADAYGLEVVVVGYLLSTRGIQANIATDFEGLTYAFNEKGLSSNPKFIKWIEAGVQEFAGNM
;
A
#
# COMPACT_ATOMS: atom_id res chain seq x y z
N MET A 1 74.82 2.60 -0.35
CA MET A 1 75.62 2.95 -1.53
C MET A 1 74.67 3.42 -2.61
N ARG A 2 74.80 4.71 -2.90
CA ARG A 2 74.67 5.39 -4.23
C ARG A 2 73.35 5.25 -4.94
N THR A 3 72.65 6.24 -5.20
CA THR A 3 72.69 7.67 -5.64
C THR A 3 71.76 7.85 -6.81
N LEU A 4 70.80 8.79 -6.65
CA LEU A 4 70.61 10.02 -7.46
C LEU A 4 70.05 9.84 -8.88
N SER A 5 68.93 10.38 -9.14
CA SER A 5 68.57 11.74 -9.63
C SER A 5 68.18 11.77 -11.10
N SER A 6 67.08 12.39 -11.42
CA SER A 6 66.86 13.62 -12.23
C SER A 6 65.46 13.62 -12.78
N LEU A 7 64.54 14.51 -12.41
CA LEU A 7 64.30 15.88 -12.90
C LEU A 7 64.24 15.96 -14.45
N PHE A 8 63.03 16.21 -14.97
CA PHE A 8 62.76 17.19 -16.07
C PHE A 8 61.27 17.47 -16.20
N ALA A 9 60.86 18.65 -15.89
CA ALA A 9 59.81 19.41 -16.53
C ALA A 9 60.55 20.51 -17.32
N PRO A 10 59.94 21.33 -18.16
CA PRO A 10 58.56 21.73 -18.43
C PRO A 10 58.22 21.80 -19.96
N THR A 11 57.04 22.14 -20.38
CA THR A 11 56.81 23.35 -21.17
C THR A 11 55.29 23.52 -21.51
N LEU A 12 54.82 24.70 -21.20
CA LEU A 12 53.55 25.35 -21.54
C LEU A 12 53.44 25.53 -23.06
N ALA A 13 52.23 25.28 -23.63
CA ALA A 13 51.80 25.95 -24.85
C ALA A 13 50.32 26.29 -24.79
N VAL A 14 50.07 27.61 -24.62
CA VAL A 14 48.82 28.27 -24.77
C VAL A 14 48.54 28.49 -26.27
N VAL A 15 47.40 28.07 -26.78
CA VAL A 15 46.83 28.58 -28.02
C VAL A 15 45.44 29.10 -27.77
N PHE A 16 45.30 30.39 -27.91
CA PHE A 16 44.07 31.18 -28.01
C PHE A 16 43.53 31.12 -29.45
N CYS A 17 42.21 30.82 -29.59
CA CYS A 17 41.32 31.35 -30.67
C CYS A 17 39.92 30.96 -30.19
N GLY A 18 38.99 31.82 -29.82
CA GLY A 18 38.50 32.99 -30.49
C GLY A 18 37.16 32.66 -31.14
N GLY A 19 36.06 33.05 -30.48
CA GLY A 19 34.88 33.42 -31.19
C GLY A 19 33.59 32.63 -31.02
N LEU A 20 32.71 33.18 -30.37
CA LEU A 20 31.31 33.58 -30.63
C LEU A 20 30.35 33.12 -29.50
N ALA A 21 29.96 34.12 -28.76
CA ALA A 21 28.84 34.11 -27.84
C ALA A 21 27.51 33.92 -28.59
N LEU A 22 26.70 32.98 -28.15
CA LEU A 22 25.25 33.03 -28.30
C LEU A 22 24.66 32.89 -26.87
N SER A 23 24.23 34.02 -26.37
CA SER A 23 23.49 34.19 -25.15
C SER A 23 22.12 33.50 -25.26
N GLY A 24 21.99 32.32 -24.66
CA GLY A 24 20.71 31.74 -24.32
C GLY A 24 20.42 32.06 -22.85
N VAL A 25 19.57 33.04 -22.63
CA VAL A 25 19.03 33.35 -21.28
C VAL A 25 18.14 32.19 -20.89
N ALA A 26 18.63 31.32 -20.03
CA ALA A 26 17.77 30.39 -19.27
C ALA A 26 17.08 31.23 -18.20
N VAL A 27 15.82 31.55 -18.40
CA VAL A 27 14.93 32.06 -17.36
C VAL A 27 14.68 30.90 -16.41
N ALA A 28 15.37 30.88 -15.29
CA ALA A 28 14.98 30.09 -14.15
C ALA A 28 13.66 30.69 -13.64
N GLN A 29 12.54 30.03 -13.93
CA GLN A 29 11.29 30.29 -13.22
C GLN A 29 11.46 29.71 -11.82
N GLU A 30 11.69 30.59 -10.86
CA GLU A 30 11.43 30.31 -9.46
C GLU A 30 9.94 29.95 -9.33
N MET A 31 9.65 28.67 -9.14
CA MET A 31 8.35 28.25 -8.66
C MET A 31 8.33 28.55 -7.16
N GLU A 32 7.70 29.66 -6.81
CA GLU A 32 7.28 29.93 -5.45
C GLU A 32 6.41 28.75 -4.99
N HIS A 33 6.87 28.03 -3.98
CA HIS A 33 6.05 27.13 -3.19
C HIS A 33 5.03 27.96 -2.43
N SER A 34 3.89 28.24 -3.07
CA SER A 34 2.72 28.70 -2.35
C SER A 34 2.23 27.53 -1.49
N GLN A 35 2.26 27.71 -0.18
CA GLN A 35 1.49 26.90 0.76
C GLN A 35 0.10 26.71 0.19
N MET A 36 -0.29 25.46 -0.11
CA MET A 36 -1.66 25.16 -0.48
C MET A 36 -2.51 25.35 0.77
N ASP A 37 -3.18 26.48 0.81
CA ASP A 37 -4.25 26.74 1.76
C ASP A 37 -5.45 25.90 1.33
N HIS A 38 -5.71 24.82 2.06
CA HIS A 38 -6.83 23.91 1.82
C HIS A 38 -8.21 24.59 2.04
N SER A 39 -8.25 25.88 2.42
CA SER A 39 -9.48 26.64 2.64
C SER A 39 -10.14 27.18 1.35
N GLN A 40 -9.53 26.99 0.16
CA GLN A 40 -10.04 27.55 -1.11
C GLN A 40 -10.32 26.53 -2.21
N MET A 41 -10.55 25.27 -1.89
CA MET A 41 -11.17 24.37 -2.86
C MET A 41 -12.66 24.70 -2.98
N ASP A 42 -13.03 25.32 -4.08
CA ASP A 42 -14.43 25.56 -4.45
C ASP A 42 -15.11 24.23 -4.78
N HIS A 43 -15.82 23.67 -3.82
CA HIS A 43 -16.56 22.42 -3.92
C HIS A 43 -17.84 22.52 -4.76
N SER A 44 -18.11 23.66 -5.41
CA SER A 44 -19.37 23.91 -6.12
C SER A 44 -19.50 23.24 -7.50
N GLN A 45 -18.48 22.52 -7.98
CA GLN A 45 -18.49 21.88 -9.32
C GLN A 45 -18.39 20.35 -9.31
N MET A 46 -18.45 19.69 -8.17
CA MET A 46 -18.65 18.24 -8.15
C MET A 46 -20.15 17.94 -8.18
N ASP A 47 -20.61 17.36 -9.28
CA ASP A 47 -21.97 16.84 -9.40
C ASP A 47 -22.13 15.61 -8.49
N HIS A 48 -22.60 15.85 -7.27
CA HIS A 48 -22.87 14.81 -6.28
C HIS A 48 -24.17 14.03 -6.54
N SER A 49 -24.85 14.28 -7.67
CA SER A 49 -26.18 13.70 -7.94
C SER A 49 -26.16 12.22 -8.34
N GLN A 50 -25.00 11.59 -8.47
CA GLN A 50 -24.86 10.15 -8.81
C GLN A 50 -24.25 9.29 -7.71
N MET A 51 -23.94 9.84 -6.55
CA MET A 51 -23.59 9.02 -5.39
C MET A 51 -24.90 8.69 -4.66
N ASP A 52 -25.30 7.43 -4.76
CA ASP A 52 -26.40 6.90 -3.96
C ASP A 52 -25.99 6.88 -2.48
N HIS A 53 -26.18 7.99 -1.82
CA HIS A 53 -26.06 8.13 -0.36
C HIS A 53 -27.34 7.65 0.33
N SER A 54 -28.00 6.60 -0.20
CA SER A 54 -29.17 6.04 0.45
C SER A 54 -28.83 5.51 1.84
N GLY A 55 -28.75 6.45 2.79
CA GLY A 55 -29.45 6.39 4.02
C GLY A 55 -28.86 5.56 5.14
N HIS A 56 -27.67 5.85 5.66
CA HIS A 56 -27.53 5.79 7.12
C HIS A 56 -26.99 7.15 7.58
N GLU A 57 -27.90 8.04 7.99
CA GLU A 57 -27.49 9.11 8.89
C GLU A 57 -26.88 8.45 10.12
N MET A 58 -25.59 8.68 10.35
CA MET A 58 -24.91 8.15 11.52
C MET A 58 -25.55 8.69 12.79
N SER A 59 -25.87 7.81 13.70
CA SER A 59 -26.40 8.17 15.02
C SER A 59 -25.28 8.73 15.91
N GLN A 60 -25.65 9.43 16.98
CA GLN A 60 -24.69 9.88 18.00
C GLN A 60 -23.94 8.70 18.63
N GLU A 61 -24.56 7.54 18.69
CA GLU A 61 -23.94 6.30 19.18
C GLU A 61 -22.87 5.79 18.21
N ASP A 62 -23.09 5.87 16.90
CA ASP A 62 -22.09 5.48 15.90
C ASP A 62 -20.85 6.35 16.01
N TYR A 63 -20.99 7.67 16.13
CA TYR A 63 -19.87 8.58 16.35
C TYR A 63 -19.13 8.27 17.66
N ARG A 64 -19.86 7.91 18.72
CA ARG A 64 -19.24 7.51 19.99
C ARG A 64 -18.40 6.24 19.82
N ILE A 65 -18.97 5.23 19.17
CA ILE A 65 -18.28 3.95 18.89
C ILE A 65 -17.03 4.20 18.05
N LEU A 66 -17.12 4.98 16.98
CA LEU A 66 -15.97 5.29 16.13
C LEU A 66 -14.87 6.02 16.89
N ARG A 67 -15.20 6.99 17.76
CA ARG A 67 -14.18 7.65 18.62
C ARG A 67 -13.52 6.71 19.60
N GLU A 68 -14.25 5.69 20.06
CA GLU A 68 -13.68 4.68 20.95
C GLU A 68 -12.72 3.73 20.23
N LYS A 69 -13.07 3.34 18.99
CA LYS A 69 -12.36 2.29 18.25
C LYS A 69 -11.25 2.80 17.34
N VAL A 70 -11.40 4.00 16.76
CA VAL A 70 -10.44 4.60 15.82
C VAL A 70 -9.67 5.71 16.52
N MET A 71 -8.36 5.56 16.64
CA MET A 71 -7.53 6.47 17.43
C MET A 71 -7.53 7.89 16.87
N GLN A 72 -7.50 8.04 15.54
CA GLN A 72 -7.58 9.33 14.87
C GLN A 72 -8.86 10.09 15.22
N TYR A 73 -9.98 9.37 15.44
CA TYR A 73 -11.28 9.98 15.66
C TYR A 73 -11.52 10.44 17.10
N LYS A 74 -10.66 10.07 18.05
CA LYS A 74 -10.83 10.37 19.49
C LYS A 74 -11.11 11.83 19.81
N THR A 75 -10.53 12.75 19.07
CA THR A 75 -10.64 14.19 19.30
C THR A 75 -11.42 14.93 18.21
N MET A 76 -11.90 14.22 17.21
CA MET A 76 -12.64 14.81 16.08
C MET A 76 -14.08 15.10 16.43
N THR A 77 -14.66 16.17 15.85
CA THR A 77 -16.10 16.42 15.87
C THR A 77 -16.82 15.44 14.94
N ASP A 78 -18.17 15.37 15.03
CA ASP A 78 -18.96 14.52 14.14
C ASP A 78 -18.76 14.91 12.67
N GLU A 79 -18.72 16.22 12.38
CA GLU A 79 -18.47 16.74 11.04
C GLU A 79 -17.08 16.37 10.51
N GLN A 80 -16.05 16.38 11.37
CA GLN A 80 -14.70 15.99 10.99
C GLN A 80 -14.62 14.49 10.70
N ILE A 81 -15.26 13.64 11.52
CA ILE A 81 -15.34 12.20 11.27
C ILE A 81 -16.06 11.93 9.94
N MET A 82 -17.23 12.55 9.73
CA MET A 82 -17.97 12.41 8.48
C MET A 82 -17.13 12.86 7.28
N GLY A 83 -16.47 14.01 7.36
CA GLY A 83 -15.58 14.52 6.32
C GLY A 83 -14.43 13.55 6.01
N SER A 84 -13.80 12.97 7.04
CA SER A 84 -12.75 11.94 6.87
C SER A 84 -13.30 10.71 6.16
N MET A 85 -14.48 10.21 6.54
CA MET A 85 -15.10 9.04 5.91
C MET A 85 -15.47 9.29 4.44
N MET A 86 -15.92 10.51 4.10
CA MET A 86 -16.22 10.88 2.71
C MET A 86 -14.99 10.98 1.80
N MET A 87 -13.81 11.16 2.38
CA MET A 87 -12.55 11.17 1.62
C MET A 87 -11.99 9.76 1.37
N MET A 88 -12.55 8.73 2.01
CA MET A 88 -12.11 7.35 1.79
C MET A 88 -12.54 6.83 0.42
N PRO A 89 -11.81 5.86 -0.15
CA PRO A 89 -12.25 5.17 -1.35
C PRO A 89 -13.67 4.59 -1.18
N PRO A 90 -14.48 4.59 -2.24
CA PRO A 90 -15.84 4.09 -2.16
C PRO A 90 -15.87 2.59 -1.83
N THR A 91 -16.91 2.17 -1.12
CA THR A 91 -17.19 0.77 -0.82
C THR A 91 -18.17 0.21 -1.85
N TYR A 92 -17.75 -0.79 -2.63
CA TYR A 92 -18.57 -1.39 -3.68
C TYR A 92 -18.09 -2.78 -4.07
N GLU A 93 -18.96 -3.52 -4.74
CA GLU A 93 -18.68 -4.83 -5.32
C GLU A 93 -18.43 -4.69 -6.82
N ARG A 94 -17.51 -5.51 -7.36
CA ARG A 94 -17.28 -5.64 -8.80
C ARG A 94 -17.16 -7.12 -9.16
N TYR A 95 -18.20 -7.68 -9.83
CA TYR A 95 -18.11 -8.99 -10.47
C TYR A 95 -17.25 -8.87 -11.73
N ILE A 96 -16.19 -9.70 -11.85
CA ILE A 96 -15.15 -9.52 -12.87
C ILE A 96 -15.03 -10.70 -13.85
N SER A 97 -15.71 -11.82 -13.61
CA SER A 97 -15.73 -12.95 -14.54
C SER A 97 -16.79 -12.76 -15.63
N ASP A 98 -16.62 -13.49 -16.74
CA ASP A 98 -17.68 -13.59 -17.75
C ASP A 98 -18.95 -14.18 -17.09
N LYS A 99 -20.11 -13.59 -17.37
CA LYS A 99 -21.39 -14.04 -16.78
C LYS A 99 -21.80 -15.45 -17.18
N SER A 100 -21.24 -15.97 -18.27
CA SER A 100 -21.45 -17.35 -18.71
C SER A 100 -20.55 -18.35 -17.98
N LEU A 101 -19.49 -17.90 -17.34
CA LEU A 101 -18.58 -18.75 -16.56
C LEU A 101 -19.33 -19.30 -15.35
N LYS A 102 -19.42 -20.62 -15.25
CA LYS A 102 -20.02 -21.33 -14.12
C LYS A 102 -18.94 -22.18 -13.44
N GLY A 103 -19.04 -22.33 -12.13
CA GLY A 103 -18.08 -23.14 -11.38
C GLY A 103 -18.58 -23.45 -9.98
N ASP A 104 -18.19 -24.61 -9.45
CA ASP A 104 -18.54 -25.02 -8.08
C ASP A 104 -17.81 -24.20 -7.00
N LEU A 105 -16.66 -23.61 -7.36
CA LEU A 105 -15.88 -22.72 -6.49
C LEU A 105 -16.01 -21.28 -6.98
N GLY A 106 -16.55 -20.41 -6.12
CA GLY A 106 -16.53 -18.96 -6.30
C GLY A 106 -15.36 -18.33 -5.52
N VAL A 107 -14.82 -17.24 -6.02
CA VAL A 107 -13.73 -16.52 -5.37
C VAL A 107 -14.14 -15.06 -5.10
N ILE A 108 -14.02 -14.62 -3.88
CA ILE A 108 -14.09 -13.20 -3.52
C ILE A 108 -12.66 -12.74 -3.18
N VAL A 109 -12.20 -11.65 -3.80
CA VAL A 109 -10.97 -10.96 -3.40
C VAL A 109 -11.38 -9.69 -2.68
N LEU A 110 -10.95 -9.52 -1.43
CA LEU A 110 -11.21 -8.30 -0.66
C LEU A 110 -10.02 -7.36 -0.75
N ALA A 111 -10.27 -6.11 -1.06
CA ALA A 111 -9.27 -5.05 -1.11
C ALA A 111 -9.77 -3.76 -0.47
N HIS A 112 -8.88 -3.01 0.15
CA HIS A 112 -9.23 -1.70 0.73
C HIS A 112 -9.80 -0.74 -0.34
N GLY A 113 -9.34 -0.88 -1.59
CA GLY A 113 -9.58 0.09 -2.64
C GLY A 113 -8.61 1.27 -2.59
N ALA A 114 -8.41 1.89 -3.73
CA ALA A 114 -7.57 3.06 -3.91
C ALA A 114 -8.30 4.14 -4.74
N GLY A 115 -9.59 3.90 -5.03
CA GLY A 115 -10.35 4.69 -6.00
C GLY A 115 -9.84 4.50 -7.43
N GLU A 116 -10.53 5.10 -8.40
CA GLU A 116 -10.08 5.07 -9.79
C GLU A 116 -8.86 5.99 -10.02
N PRO A 117 -7.86 5.61 -10.85
CA PRO A 117 -7.81 4.38 -11.67
C PRO A 117 -7.19 3.16 -10.95
N GLY A 118 -6.87 3.25 -9.66
CA GLY A 118 -6.20 2.18 -8.92
C GLY A 118 -7.02 0.88 -8.87
N ASP A 119 -8.32 0.99 -8.64
CA ASP A 119 -9.23 -0.17 -8.57
C ASP A 119 -9.40 -0.86 -9.92
N THR A 120 -9.37 -0.12 -11.03
CA THR A 120 -9.33 -0.69 -12.37
C THR A 120 -8.02 -1.43 -12.63
N PHE A 121 -6.89 -0.88 -12.20
CA PHE A 121 -5.60 -1.57 -12.32
C PHE A 121 -5.59 -2.88 -11.53
N PHE A 122 -6.05 -2.85 -10.27
CA PHE A 122 -6.18 -4.04 -9.43
C PHE A 122 -7.11 -5.09 -10.07
N THR A 123 -8.27 -4.66 -10.58
CA THR A 123 -9.23 -5.53 -11.28
C THR A 123 -8.57 -6.24 -12.47
N ASN A 124 -7.83 -5.49 -13.29
CA ASN A 124 -7.16 -6.03 -14.48
C ASN A 124 -6.08 -7.06 -14.11
N ALA A 125 -5.37 -6.85 -13.00
CA ALA A 125 -4.38 -7.79 -12.50
C ALA A 125 -5.00 -9.16 -12.14
N LEU A 126 -6.29 -9.21 -11.79
CA LEU A 126 -7.02 -10.43 -11.45
C LEU A 126 -7.69 -11.13 -12.66
N GLY A 127 -7.47 -10.63 -13.88
CA GLY A 127 -8.12 -11.18 -15.10
C GLY A 127 -7.86 -12.67 -15.33
N GLY A 128 -6.68 -13.17 -14.98
CA GLY A 128 -6.34 -14.59 -15.04
C GLY A 128 -7.22 -15.44 -14.10
N LEU A 129 -7.36 -15.00 -12.85
CA LEU A 129 -8.20 -15.63 -11.84
C LEU A 129 -9.67 -15.63 -12.28
N ALA A 130 -10.16 -14.48 -12.76
CA ALA A 130 -11.52 -14.29 -13.24
C ALA A 130 -11.88 -15.14 -14.46
N SER A 131 -10.88 -15.56 -15.21
CA SER A 131 -11.06 -16.50 -16.34
C SER A 131 -11.15 -17.96 -15.89
N ALA A 132 -10.58 -18.29 -14.73
CA ALA A 132 -10.55 -19.64 -14.19
C ALA A 132 -11.72 -19.95 -13.23
N TYR A 133 -12.16 -18.94 -12.48
CA TYR A 133 -13.20 -19.08 -11.46
C TYR A 133 -14.21 -17.93 -11.56
N PRO A 134 -15.52 -18.14 -11.27
CA PRO A 134 -16.43 -17.06 -10.96
C PRO A 134 -15.83 -16.21 -9.84
N THR A 135 -15.54 -14.94 -10.13
CA THR A 135 -14.76 -14.07 -9.25
C THR A 135 -15.44 -12.72 -9.07
N SER A 136 -15.50 -12.26 -7.83
CA SER A 136 -15.95 -10.94 -7.44
C SER A 136 -14.89 -10.24 -6.58
N ILE A 137 -14.83 -8.93 -6.65
CA ILE A 137 -13.98 -8.11 -5.78
C ILE A 137 -14.86 -7.28 -4.86
N GLY A 138 -14.62 -7.36 -3.56
CA GLY A 138 -15.17 -6.43 -2.57
C GLY A 138 -14.16 -5.34 -2.28
N PHE A 139 -14.43 -4.11 -2.76
CA PHE A 139 -13.62 -2.94 -2.45
C PHE A 139 -14.19 -2.18 -1.24
N GLY A 140 -13.31 -1.73 -0.37
CA GLY A 140 -13.62 -0.85 0.75
C GLY A 140 -13.42 -1.48 2.12
N MET A 141 -13.39 -0.62 3.13
CA MET A 141 -13.14 -1.00 4.53
C MET A 141 -14.36 -1.63 5.22
N ALA A 142 -15.54 -1.53 4.62
CA ALA A 142 -16.80 -2.01 5.22
C ALA A 142 -17.10 -1.42 6.62
N MET A 143 -16.76 -0.14 6.85
CA MET A 143 -16.85 0.48 8.18
C MET A 143 -18.28 0.57 8.71
N MET A 144 -19.26 0.83 7.83
CA MET A 144 -20.66 1.10 8.19
C MET A 144 -21.60 -0.04 7.83
N ASN A 145 -21.37 -0.73 6.73
CA ASN A 145 -22.18 -1.84 6.25
C ASN A 145 -21.36 -2.83 5.42
N GLY A 146 -21.92 -4.03 5.19
CA GLY A 146 -21.32 -5.10 4.40
C GLY A 146 -22.09 -5.41 3.12
N ASP A 147 -22.90 -4.51 2.57
CA ASP A 147 -23.81 -4.76 1.45
C ASP A 147 -23.06 -5.21 0.18
N HIS A 148 -21.89 -4.64 -0.07
CA HIS A 148 -21.01 -5.07 -1.18
C HIS A 148 -20.46 -6.49 -0.98
N LEU A 149 -20.21 -6.92 0.25
CA LEU A 149 -19.80 -8.29 0.58
C LEU A 149 -20.96 -9.27 0.38
N GLN A 150 -22.18 -8.87 0.77
CA GLN A 150 -23.38 -9.63 0.50
C GLN A 150 -23.61 -9.78 -1.01
N SER A 151 -23.50 -8.68 -1.76
CA SER A 151 -23.62 -8.70 -3.23
C SER A 151 -22.61 -9.63 -3.87
N ALA A 152 -21.37 -9.66 -3.38
CA ALA A 152 -20.35 -10.58 -3.89
C ALA A 152 -20.73 -12.06 -3.66
N VAL A 153 -21.25 -12.41 -2.49
CA VAL A 153 -21.72 -13.78 -2.18
C VAL A 153 -22.89 -14.14 -3.07
N ASP A 154 -23.87 -13.26 -3.22
CA ASP A 154 -25.08 -13.50 -4.01
C ASP A 154 -24.75 -13.69 -5.51
N ASN A 155 -23.90 -12.82 -6.08
CA ASN A 155 -23.45 -12.91 -7.48
C ASN A 155 -22.73 -14.24 -7.75
N LEU A 156 -21.91 -14.71 -6.83
CA LEU A 156 -21.22 -15.99 -6.98
C LEU A 156 -22.15 -17.18 -6.82
N ALA A 157 -23.12 -17.13 -5.92
CA ALA A 157 -24.15 -18.14 -5.79
C ALA A 157 -25.01 -18.25 -7.08
N GLU A 158 -25.37 -17.12 -7.68
CA GLU A 158 -26.06 -17.05 -8.99
C GLU A 158 -25.20 -17.60 -10.13
N ALA A 159 -23.88 -17.41 -10.05
CA ALA A 159 -22.93 -18.03 -10.98
C ALA A 159 -22.78 -19.54 -10.79
N GLY A 160 -23.46 -20.14 -9.81
CA GLY A 160 -23.51 -21.57 -9.55
C GLY A 160 -22.46 -22.08 -8.57
N ALA A 161 -21.78 -21.20 -7.85
CA ALA A 161 -20.84 -21.60 -6.81
C ALA A 161 -21.57 -22.38 -5.71
N LYS A 162 -21.02 -23.51 -5.34
CA LYS A 162 -21.47 -24.36 -4.22
C LYS A 162 -20.68 -24.08 -2.96
N ARG A 163 -19.56 -23.39 -3.08
CA ARG A 163 -18.71 -22.92 -2.01
C ARG A 163 -17.94 -21.67 -2.48
N ILE A 164 -17.61 -20.80 -1.56
CA ILE A 164 -16.89 -19.54 -1.84
C ILE A 164 -15.65 -19.47 -0.95
N VAL A 165 -14.53 -19.10 -1.55
CA VAL A 165 -13.30 -18.73 -0.88
C VAL A 165 -13.16 -17.22 -0.92
N VAL A 166 -12.88 -16.61 0.23
CA VAL A 166 -12.61 -15.18 0.34
C VAL A 166 -11.11 -14.99 0.61
N VAL A 167 -10.43 -14.35 -0.32
CA VAL A 167 -8.99 -14.05 -0.23
C VAL A 167 -8.81 -12.58 0.12
N PRO A 168 -8.38 -12.24 1.34
CA PRO A 168 -8.10 -10.87 1.70
C PRO A 168 -6.77 -10.42 1.06
N ALA A 169 -6.82 -9.48 0.12
CA ALA A 169 -5.66 -8.76 -0.36
C ALA A 169 -5.31 -7.68 0.68
N ALA A 170 -4.77 -8.11 1.79
CA ALA A 170 -4.34 -7.29 2.92
C ALA A 170 -2.96 -7.74 3.41
N LEU A 171 -2.18 -6.82 3.91
CA LEU A 171 -0.80 -7.06 4.36
C LEU A 171 -0.70 -7.24 5.87
N SER A 172 -1.81 -7.14 6.60
CA SER A 172 -1.87 -7.36 8.05
C SER A 172 -3.07 -8.22 8.41
N ALA A 173 -2.85 -9.25 9.20
CA ALA A 173 -3.91 -10.08 9.78
C ALA A 173 -4.49 -9.48 11.08
N SER A 174 -3.81 -8.51 11.68
CA SER A 174 -4.23 -7.79 12.89
C SER A 174 -4.71 -6.36 12.60
N GLY A 175 -4.78 -5.97 11.32
CA GLY A 175 -5.28 -4.64 10.94
C GLY A 175 -6.80 -4.56 11.03
N SER A 176 -7.29 -3.39 11.45
CA SER A 176 -8.74 -3.14 11.68
C SER A 176 -9.61 -3.45 10.45
N VAL A 177 -9.08 -3.29 9.23
CA VAL A 177 -9.81 -3.60 7.99
C VAL A 177 -10.07 -5.09 7.85
N TYR A 178 -9.03 -5.94 8.03
CA TYR A 178 -9.21 -7.39 7.98
C TYR A 178 -10.13 -7.87 9.10
N GLU A 179 -9.96 -7.34 10.30
CA GLU A 179 -10.80 -7.66 11.44
C GLU A 179 -12.29 -7.31 11.20
N GLN A 180 -12.56 -6.19 10.51
CA GLN A 180 -13.91 -5.81 10.12
C GLN A 180 -14.51 -6.78 9.09
N TRP A 181 -13.72 -7.21 8.10
CA TRP A 181 -14.16 -8.26 7.17
C TRP A 181 -14.43 -9.58 7.91
N ALA A 182 -13.54 -9.96 8.85
CA ALA A 182 -13.73 -11.17 9.67
C ALA A 182 -15.02 -11.10 10.51
N TYR A 183 -15.40 -9.92 11.00
CA TYR A 183 -16.68 -9.71 11.65
C TYR A 183 -17.86 -9.98 10.70
N TYR A 184 -17.83 -9.47 9.48
CA TYR A 184 -18.92 -9.67 8.51
C TYR A 184 -19.10 -11.14 8.11
N PHE A 185 -18.00 -11.88 7.98
CA PHE A 185 -18.05 -13.31 7.65
C PHE A 185 -18.24 -14.23 8.86
N GLY A 186 -18.36 -13.67 10.07
CA GLY A 186 -18.68 -14.43 11.28
C GLY A 186 -17.50 -15.05 11.99
N GLU A 187 -16.25 -14.72 11.58
CA GLU A 187 -15.01 -15.21 12.20
C GLU A 187 -14.63 -14.41 13.47
N ARG A 188 -15.26 -13.25 13.69
CA ARG A 188 -15.12 -12.43 14.91
C ARG A 188 -16.47 -12.03 15.46
N GLU A 189 -16.54 -11.91 16.78
CA GLU A 189 -17.75 -11.44 17.45
C GLU A 189 -17.89 -9.94 17.39
N GLU A 190 -16.78 -9.21 17.56
CA GLU A 190 -16.74 -7.75 17.62
C GLU A 190 -16.29 -7.12 16.31
N ALA A 191 -17.03 -6.11 15.87
CA ALA A 191 -16.63 -5.25 14.75
C ALA A 191 -15.47 -4.34 15.14
N SER A 192 -14.53 -4.10 14.24
CA SER A 192 -13.43 -3.13 14.45
C SER A 192 -13.88 -1.68 14.27
N TYR A 193 -14.97 -1.49 13.52
CA TYR A 193 -15.64 -0.21 13.33
C TYR A 193 -17.09 -0.29 13.85
N LEU A 194 -18.06 0.03 13.03
CA LEU A 194 -19.46 -0.08 13.43
C LEU A 194 -19.99 -1.50 13.28
N PRO A 195 -20.79 -1.97 14.25
CA PRO A 195 -21.52 -3.23 14.12
C PRO A 195 -22.65 -3.06 13.10
N ALA A 196 -22.78 -4.01 12.20
CA ALA A 196 -23.85 -4.06 11.20
C ALA A 196 -24.23 -5.53 10.92
N PRO A 197 -25.35 -5.78 10.19
CA PRO A 197 -25.74 -7.13 9.84
C PRO A 197 -24.61 -7.88 9.13
N ARG A 198 -24.32 -9.10 9.57
CA ARG A 198 -23.34 -9.99 8.96
C ARG A 198 -23.82 -10.49 7.60
N VAL A 199 -22.89 -10.92 6.77
CA VAL A 199 -23.18 -11.54 5.48
C VAL A 199 -23.99 -12.83 5.69
N ASN A 200 -25.12 -12.93 4.99
CA ASN A 200 -25.91 -14.14 4.94
C ASN A 200 -25.25 -15.14 3.95
N GLN A 201 -24.70 -16.19 4.49
CA GLN A 201 -23.99 -17.20 3.71
C GLN A 201 -24.97 -18.22 3.13
N THR A 202 -25.50 -17.93 1.93
CA THR A 202 -26.42 -18.83 1.20
C THR A 202 -25.73 -20.09 0.70
N VAL A 203 -24.42 -20.07 0.59
CA VAL A 203 -23.52 -21.19 0.33
C VAL A 203 -22.37 -21.14 1.35
N PRO A 204 -21.66 -22.25 1.63
CA PRO A 204 -20.49 -22.23 2.51
C PRO A 204 -19.43 -21.21 2.05
N VAL A 205 -18.99 -20.35 2.95
CA VAL A 205 -17.97 -19.33 2.70
C VAL A 205 -16.80 -19.58 3.66
N THR A 206 -15.59 -19.58 3.15
CA THR A 206 -14.35 -19.61 3.96
C THR A 206 -13.59 -18.31 3.77
N LEU A 207 -13.43 -17.54 4.82
CA LEU A 207 -12.55 -16.39 4.83
C LEU A 207 -11.11 -16.85 5.15
N GLY A 208 -10.19 -16.56 4.23
CA GLY A 208 -8.77 -16.78 4.47
C GLY A 208 -8.15 -15.72 5.37
N VAL A 209 -7.00 -16.07 5.96
CA VAL A 209 -6.16 -15.12 6.68
C VAL A 209 -5.19 -14.45 5.70
N PRO A 210 -4.91 -13.14 5.81
CA PRO A 210 -3.91 -12.48 4.96
C PRO A 210 -2.57 -13.22 4.96
N GLN A 211 -2.12 -13.62 3.78
CA GLN A 211 -0.84 -14.31 3.60
C GLN A 211 0.32 -13.32 3.55
N SER A 212 0.38 -12.44 4.55
CA SER A 212 1.27 -11.29 4.64
C SER A 212 2.77 -11.64 4.60
N SER A 213 3.16 -12.80 5.11
CA SER A 213 4.55 -13.29 5.10
C SER A 213 4.89 -14.23 3.94
N HIS A 214 4.04 -14.34 2.90
CA HIS A 214 4.26 -15.26 1.79
C HIS A 214 5.53 -14.90 0.98
N GLU A 215 6.29 -15.92 0.52
CA GLU A 215 7.57 -15.71 -0.19
C GLU A 215 7.42 -14.91 -1.49
N ILE A 216 6.30 -15.02 -2.17
CA ILE A 216 6.01 -14.23 -3.38
C ILE A 216 6.10 -12.73 -3.09
N ILE A 217 5.67 -12.27 -1.91
CA ILE A 217 5.81 -10.85 -1.50
C ILE A 217 7.29 -10.50 -1.38
N THR A 218 8.10 -11.36 -0.77
CA THR A 218 9.56 -11.16 -0.72
C THR A 218 10.16 -11.01 -2.11
N ASP A 219 9.74 -11.86 -3.06
CA ASP A 219 10.25 -11.81 -4.43
C ASP A 219 9.80 -10.54 -5.19
N ILE A 220 8.60 -10.02 -4.89
CA ILE A 220 8.13 -8.73 -5.44
C ILE A 220 8.98 -7.59 -4.88
N LEU A 221 9.26 -7.58 -3.59
CA LEU A 221 10.10 -6.55 -2.96
C LEU A 221 11.52 -6.54 -3.54
N VAL A 222 12.09 -7.73 -3.80
CA VAL A 222 13.38 -7.85 -4.48
C VAL A 222 13.31 -7.30 -5.91
N ASP A 223 12.29 -7.67 -6.69
CA ASP A 223 12.11 -7.14 -8.04
C ASP A 223 12.05 -5.60 -8.02
N HIS A 224 11.27 -5.03 -7.10
CA HIS A 224 11.14 -3.58 -6.97
C HIS A 224 12.46 -2.90 -6.58
N ALA A 225 13.27 -3.52 -5.71
CA ALA A 225 14.59 -3.00 -5.38
C ALA A 225 15.52 -3.05 -6.59
N MET A 226 15.51 -4.16 -7.32
CA MET A 226 16.36 -4.36 -8.51
C MET A 226 16.00 -3.43 -9.68
N GLU A 227 14.81 -2.87 -9.72
CA GLU A 227 14.41 -1.91 -10.76
C GLU A 227 15.09 -0.54 -10.61
N VAL A 228 15.55 -0.18 -9.41
CA VAL A 228 16.05 1.18 -9.10
C VAL A 228 17.47 1.20 -8.52
N VAL A 229 18.00 0.06 -8.11
CA VAL A 229 19.36 -0.04 -7.57
C VAL A 229 20.40 -0.01 -8.71
N GLU A 230 21.51 0.71 -8.50
CA GLU A 230 22.64 0.76 -9.45
C GLU A 230 23.75 -0.24 -9.06
N ASP A 231 24.08 -0.34 -7.76
CA ASP A 231 25.12 -1.23 -7.22
C ASP A 231 24.57 -2.10 -6.07
N PRO A 232 23.89 -3.23 -6.37
CA PRO A 232 23.22 -4.05 -5.36
C PRO A 232 24.16 -4.52 -4.22
N GLU A 233 25.40 -4.92 -4.54
CA GLU A 233 26.36 -5.42 -3.54
C GLU A 233 26.77 -4.33 -2.54
N ASN A 234 26.58 -3.07 -2.88
CA ASN A 234 26.86 -1.90 -2.06
C ASN A 234 25.61 -1.13 -1.64
N ALA A 235 24.44 -1.77 -1.66
CA ALA A 235 23.16 -1.10 -1.36
C ALA A 235 22.58 -1.52 0.00
N LEU A 236 22.03 -0.55 0.73
CA LEU A 236 21.09 -0.76 1.81
C LEU A 236 19.67 -0.70 1.24
N VAL A 237 18.90 -1.78 1.36
CA VAL A 237 17.46 -1.77 1.04
C VAL A 237 16.65 -1.51 2.30
N ILE A 238 15.73 -0.56 2.24
CA ILE A 238 14.73 -0.27 3.29
C ILE A 238 13.36 -0.68 2.79
N VAL A 239 12.77 -1.69 3.41
CA VAL A 239 11.38 -2.10 3.20
C VAL A 239 10.49 -1.24 4.10
N LEU A 240 9.66 -0.39 3.49
CA LEU A 240 8.82 0.58 4.17
C LEU A 240 7.37 0.12 4.14
N GLY A 241 6.78 -0.08 5.32
CA GLY A 241 5.36 -0.40 5.49
C GLY A 241 4.52 0.82 5.92
N HIS A 242 3.22 0.76 5.62
CA HIS A 242 2.24 1.73 6.14
C HIS A 242 2.19 1.66 7.68
N GLY A 243 2.09 0.46 8.21
CA GLY A 243 1.95 0.17 9.63
C GLY A 243 0.56 0.46 10.19
N PRO A 244 0.08 -0.38 11.11
CA PRO A 244 -1.19 -0.18 11.80
C PRO A 244 -1.09 0.93 12.84
N GLU A 245 -2.24 1.49 13.18
CA GLU A 245 -2.39 2.59 14.14
C GLU A 245 -1.97 2.19 15.57
N LYS A 246 -2.31 0.96 15.98
CA LYS A 246 -2.09 0.47 17.35
C LYS A 246 -0.70 -0.12 17.52
N TYR A 247 -0.12 0.09 18.71
CA TYR A 247 1.22 -0.42 19.05
C TYR A 247 1.32 -1.94 18.93
N GLU A 248 0.36 -2.66 19.51
CA GLU A 248 0.37 -4.12 19.55
C GLU A 248 0.31 -4.73 18.15
N ASP A 249 -0.53 -4.17 17.27
CA ASP A 249 -0.68 -4.59 15.89
C ASP A 249 0.59 -4.25 15.09
N ASN A 250 1.22 -3.11 15.37
CA ASN A 250 2.48 -2.72 14.75
C ASN A 250 3.64 -3.67 15.12
N VAL A 251 3.68 -4.15 16.34
CA VAL A 251 4.67 -5.18 16.75
C VAL A 251 4.52 -6.45 15.91
N LEU A 252 3.28 -6.89 15.65
CA LEU A 252 3.01 -8.08 14.84
C LEU A 252 3.38 -7.84 13.37
N GLU A 253 3.04 -6.68 12.81
CA GLU A 253 3.38 -6.37 11.42
C GLU A 253 4.88 -6.17 11.21
N LEU A 254 5.59 -5.55 12.15
CA LEU A 254 7.05 -5.46 12.10
C LEU A 254 7.71 -6.84 12.06
N ALA A 255 7.19 -7.83 12.79
CA ALA A 255 7.72 -9.20 12.72
C ALA A 255 7.53 -9.83 11.31
N VAL A 256 6.45 -9.47 10.60
CA VAL A 256 6.26 -9.87 9.20
C VAL A 256 7.27 -9.17 8.30
N LEU A 257 7.45 -7.88 8.45
CA LEU A 257 8.42 -7.09 7.69
C LEU A 257 9.86 -7.58 7.91
N ASP A 258 10.22 -7.89 9.16
CA ASP A 258 11.52 -8.47 9.51
C ASP A 258 11.72 -9.83 8.81
N THR A 259 10.65 -10.64 8.71
CA THR A 259 10.70 -11.91 7.97
C THR A 259 11.04 -11.68 6.49
N HIS A 260 10.47 -10.66 5.86
CA HIS A 260 10.82 -10.31 4.48
C HIS A 260 12.24 -9.76 4.38
N ALA A 261 12.66 -8.88 5.27
CA ALA A 261 14.00 -8.32 5.31
C ALA A 261 15.05 -9.44 5.46
N ASP A 262 14.84 -10.38 6.38
CA ASP A 262 15.73 -11.53 6.60
C ASP A 262 15.82 -12.43 5.35
N ARG A 263 14.69 -12.70 4.68
CA ARG A 263 14.67 -13.49 3.45
C ARG A 263 15.39 -12.77 2.30
N ILE A 264 15.20 -11.46 2.15
CA ILE A 264 15.93 -10.66 1.15
C ILE A 264 17.43 -10.69 1.46
N LYS A 265 17.81 -10.47 2.71
CA LYS A 265 19.19 -10.52 3.18
C LYS A 265 19.85 -11.88 2.94
N ALA A 266 19.10 -12.96 3.19
CA ALA A 266 19.57 -14.33 2.95
C ALA A 266 19.84 -14.64 1.48
N LYS A 267 19.28 -13.89 0.53
CA LYS A 267 19.61 -14.00 -0.90
C LYS A 267 21.03 -13.51 -1.22
N GLY A 268 21.66 -12.71 -0.34
CA GLY A 268 23.02 -12.22 -0.50
C GLY A 268 23.23 -11.25 -1.67
N ILE A 269 22.17 -10.58 -2.12
CA ILE A 269 22.20 -9.64 -3.26
C ILE A 269 22.63 -8.25 -2.79
N PHE A 270 22.16 -7.82 -1.61
CA PHE A 270 22.35 -6.48 -1.07
C PHE A 270 23.30 -6.47 0.12
N ALA A 271 23.97 -5.34 0.37
CA ALA A 271 24.89 -5.18 1.51
C ALA A 271 24.17 -5.29 2.85
N ASP A 272 23.00 -4.67 2.99
CA ASP A 272 22.13 -4.78 4.16
C ASP A 272 20.66 -4.59 3.76
N VAL A 273 19.74 -5.10 4.60
CA VAL A 273 18.30 -4.94 4.41
C VAL A 273 17.69 -4.60 5.76
N ARG A 274 16.85 -3.60 5.80
CA ARG A 274 16.09 -3.17 6.98
C ARG A 274 14.63 -2.99 6.64
N ALA A 275 13.77 -3.13 7.64
CA ALA A 275 12.36 -2.92 7.47
C ALA A 275 11.79 -2.05 8.59
N TYR A 276 10.83 -1.20 8.26
CA TYR A 276 10.13 -0.39 9.26
C TYR A 276 8.77 0.08 8.77
N ASN A 277 7.88 0.40 9.74
CA ASN A 277 6.57 0.97 9.49
C ASN A 277 6.57 2.48 9.76
N LEU A 278 5.86 3.23 8.91
CA LEU A 278 5.54 4.63 9.16
C LEU A 278 4.55 4.77 10.32
N GLN A 279 3.58 3.87 10.44
CA GLN A 279 2.35 4.03 11.22
C GLN A 279 1.63 5.34 10.83
N ASP A 280 1.29 5.44 9.54
CA ASP A 280 0.83 6.68 8.91
C ASP A 280 -0.47 7.22 9.53
N ASP A 281 -1.33 6.34 10.05
CA ASP A 281 -2.58 6.68 10.74
C ASP A 281 -2.41 6.87 12.27
N ALA A 282 -1.21 6.67 12.81
CA ALA A 282 -0.96 6.89 14.23
C ALA A 282 -0.79 8.39 14.52
N PRO A 283 -0.88 8.82 15.79
CA PRO A 283 -0.62 10.21 16.17
C PRO A 283 0.70 10.74 15.61
N ASP A 284 0.73 11.99 15.14
CA ASP A 284 1.86 12.65 14.47
C ASP A 284 3.21 12.40 15.13
N ARG A 285 3.24 12.40 16.47
CA ARG A 285 4.47 12.14 17.23
C ARG A 285 5.04 10.76 16.96
N ILE A 286 4.18 9.75 16.80
CA ILE A 286 4.61 8.36 16.52
C ILE A 286 5.13 8.29 15.10
N ARG A 287 4.35 8.79 14.13
CA ARG A 287 4.74 8.85 12.72
C ARG A 287 6.08 9.58 12.53
N THR A 288 6.20 10.79 13.12
CA THR A 288 7.43 11.58 13.04
C THR A 288 8.64 10.83 13.61
N ASN A 289 8.48 10.12 14.73
CA ASN A 289 9.56 9.31 15.28
C ASN A 289 9.98 8.18 14.33
N ASN A 290 9.02 7.52 13.69
CA ASN A 290 9.27 6.42 12.75
C ASN A 290 9.98 6.94 11.48
N VAL A 291 9.55 8.07 10.94
CA VAL A 291 10.25 8.76 9.84
C VAL A 291 11.68 9.08 10.25
N ASN A 292 11.92 9.64 11.45
CA ASN A 292 13.26 9.98 11.93
C ASN A 292 14.17 8.76 12.08
N VAL A 293 13.64 7.59 12.45
CA VAL A 293 14.42 6.35 12.48
C VAL A 293 14.92 6.02 11.07
N MET A 294 14.06 6.02 10.08
CA MET A 294 14.44 5.71 8.69
C MET A 294 15.38 6.77 8.11
N ARG A 295 15.13 8.07 8.40
CA ARG A 295 16.05 9.14 8.02
C ARG A 295 17.46 8.90 8.55
N SER A 296 17.59 8.47 9.81
CA SER A 296 18.90 8.19 10.41
C SER A 296 19.59 6.98 9.74
N TRP A 297 18.84 6.02 9.24
CA TRP A 297 19.41 4.89 8.49
C TRP A 297 19.93 5.32 7.12
N ILE A 298 19.16 6.17 6.41
CA ILE A 298 19.54 6.72 5.10
C ILE A 298 20.81 7.56 5.23
N ASP A 299 20.83 8.53 6.17
CA ASP A 299 21.96 9.41 6.41
C ASP A 299 23.23 8.65 6.80
N ASN A 300 23.09 7.66 7.69
CA ASN A 300 24.23 6.81 8.07
C ASN A 300 24.76 5.96 6.90
N ALA A 301 23.87 5.40 6.10
CA ALA A 301 24.27 4.58 4.95
C ALA A 301 25.03 5.43 3.92
N ASP A 302 24.50 6.62 3.59
CA ASP A 302 25.15 7.58 2.69
C ASP A 302 26.55 7.99 3.22
N ALA A 303 26.69 8.24 4.54
CA ALA A 303 27.96 8.56 5.16
C ALA A 303 28.99 7.41 5.06
N TYR A 304 28.55 6.15 4.93
CA TYR A 304 29.41 4.99 4.65
C TYR A 304 29.61 4.71 3.14
N GLY A 305 29.00 5.53 2.29
CA GLY A 305 29.08 5.36 0.82
C GLY A 305 28.25 4.21 0.28
N LEU A 306 27.22 3.78 1.02
CA LEU A 306 26.24 2.82 0.54
C LEU A 306 25.18 3.53 -0.29
N GLU A 307 24.78 2.93 -1.41
CA GLU A 307 23.54 3.29 -2.09
C GLU A 307 22.35 2.95 -1.19
N VAL A 308 21.33 3.82 -1.15
CA VAL A 308 20.12 3.55 -0.38
C VAL A 308 18.94 3.39 -1.32
N VAL A 309 18.25 2.27 -1.19
CA VAL A 309 17.05 1.93 -1.95
C VAL A 309 15.87 1.75 -1.01
N VAL A 310 14.77 2.45 -1.27
CA VAL A 310 13.51 2.30 -0.52
C VAL A 310 12.50 1.60 -1.40
N VAL A 311 11.83 0.58 -0.86
CA VAL A 311 10.73 -0.15 -1.51
C VAL A 311 9.53 -0.25 -0.60
N GLY A 312 8.32 -0.12 -1.16
CA GLY A 312 7.08 -0.15 -0.39
C GLY A 312 6.54 -1.57 -0.14
N TYR A 313 6.34 -1.94 1.11
CA TYR A 313 5.45 -3.03 1.51
C TYR A 313 4.02 -2.48 1.54
N LEU A 314 3.52 -2.14 0.35
CA LEU A 314 2.27 -1.43 0.09
C LEU A 314 1.56 -2.10 -1.08
N LEU A 315 0.24 -2.28 -0.99
CA LEU A 315 -0.52 -2.93 -2.07
C LEU A 315 -0.64 -2.04 -3.30
N SER A 316 -1.07 -0.79 -3.12
CA SER A 316 -1.28 0.16 -4.21
C SER A 316 -0.03 0.99 -4.51
N THR A 317 0.01 1.57 -5.71
CA THR A 317 1.06 2.53 -6.14
C THR A 317 0.74 3.97 -5.67
N ARG A 318 -0.35 4.20 -4.98
CA ARG A 318 -0.80 5.51 -4.48
C ARG A 318 -1.02 5.45 -2.97
N GLY A 319 -1.03 6.61 -2.35
CA GLY A 319 -1.21 6.76 -0.92
C GLY A 319 0.02 7.40 -0.30
N ILE A 320 0.60 6.78 0.71
CA ILE A 320 1.74 7.34 1.45
C ILE A 320 2.99 7.58 0.60
N GLN A 321 3.12 6.93 -0.56
CA GLN A 321 4.23 7.16 -1.48
C GLN A 321 4.39 8.64 -1.86
N ALA A 322 3.29 9.37 -1.95
CA ALA A 322 3.33 10.80 -2.25
C ALA A 322 4.05 11.64 -1.17
N ASN A 323 4.07 11.16 0.07
CA ASN A 323 4.67 11.85 1.20
C ASN A 323 6.15 11.50 1.38
N ILE A 324 6.66 10.43 0.79
CA ILE A 324 8.03 9.95 0.99
C ILE A 324 9.07 11.01 0.59
N ALA A 325 8.84 11.74 -0.49
CA ALA A 325 9.75 12.80 -0.91
C ALA A 325 9.88 13.91 0.16
N THR A 326 8.78 14.25 0.83
CA THR A 326 8.76 15.22 1.95
C THR A 326 9.37 14.62 3.21
N ASP A 327 9.02 13.37 3.53
CA ASP A 327 9.52 12.68 4.72
C ASP A 327 11.04 12.52 4.70
N PHE A 328 11.62 12.31 3.52
CA PHE A 328 13.06 12.10 3.34
C PHE A 328 13.75 13.26 2.61
N GLU A 329 13.15 14.46 2.63
CA GLU A 329 13.75 15.67 2.05
C GLU A 329 15.18 15.89 2.55
N GLY A 330 16.09 16.21 1.62
CA GLY A 330 17.50 16.48 1.89
C GLY A 330 18.38 15.24 2.05
N LEU A 331 17.84 14.01 1.87
CA LEU A 331 18.60 12.76 1.90
C LEU A 331 18.81 12.21 0.49
N THR A 332 19.85 11.39 0.32
CA THR A 332 20.17 10.69 -0.93
C THR A 332 19.63 9.26 -0.89
N TYR A 333 18.68 8.93 -1.75
CA TYR A 333 18.10 7.59 -1.85
C TYR A 333 17.41 7.41 -3.21
N ALA A 334 17.27 6.16 -3.65
CA ALA A 334 16.39 5.78 -4.75
C ALA A 334 15.09 5.20 -4.18
N PHE A 335 13.93 5.59 -4.73
CA PHE A 335 12.64 5.07 -4.28
C PHE A 335 11.86 4.44 -5.42
N ASN A 336 11.46 3.18 -5.26
CA ASN A 336 10.51 2.55 -6.14
C ASN A 336 9.09 2.81 -5.62
N GLU A 337 8.34 3.68 -6.31
CA GLU A 337 6.99 4.08 -5.92
C GLU A 337 5.93 3.02 -6.17
N LYS A 338 6.28 1.90 -6.82
CA LYS A 338 5.33 0.85 -7.18
C LYS A 338 4.79 0.12 -5.96
N GLY A 339 3.47 -0.11 -5.95
CA GLY A 339 2.85 -1.03 -5.01
C GLY A 339 2.98 -2.48 -5.47
N LEU A 340 2.81 -3.43 -4.54
CA LEU A 340 2.93 -4.87 -4.81
C LEU A 340 2.02 -5.34 -5.95
N SER A 341 0.81 -4.76 -6.06
CA SER A 341 -0.16 -5.11 -7.11
C SER A 341 0.29 -4.78 -8.53
N SER A 342 1.32 -3.95 -8.68
CA SER A 342 1.90 -3.62 -10.00
C SER A 342 2.83 -4.70 -10.55
N ASN A 343 3.31 -5.62 -9.70
CA ASN A 343 4.20 -6.69 -10.11
C ASN A 343 3.42 -7.88 -10.68
N PRO A 344 3.87 -8.49 -11.80
CA PRO A 344 3.19 -9.68 -12.37
C PRO A 344 3.09 -10.89 -11.43
N LYS A 345 3.90 -10.97 -10.39
CA LYS A 345 3.83 -12.04 -9.38
C LYS A 345 2.64 -11.86 -8.42
N PHE A 346 2.05 -10.68 -8.37
CA PHE A 346 0.95 -10.39 -7.44
C PHE A 346 -0.24 -11.34 -7.61
N ILE A 347 -0.64 -11.63 -8.86
CA ILE A 347 -1.71 -12.59 -9.12
C ILE A 347 -1.41 -13.97 -8.54
N LYS A 348 -0.14 -14.42 -8.60
CA LYS A 348 0.26 -15.71 -8.04
C LYS A 348 0.13 -15.76 -6.52
N TRP A 349 0.32 -14.62 -5.84
CA TRP A 349 0.06 -14.51 -4.41
C TRP A 349 -1.43 -14.70 -4.09
N ILE A 350 -2.33 -14.07 -4.86
CA ILE A 350 -3.77 -14.27 -4.71
C ILE A 350 -4.16 -15.72 -5.04
N GLU A 351 -3.63 -16.29 -6.13
CA GLU A 351 -3.88 -17.69 -6.52
C GLU A 351 -3.42 -18.69 -5.45
N ALA A 352 -2.28 -18.44 -4.80
CA ALA A 352 -1.79 -19.23 -3.67
C ALA A 352 -2.79 -19.22 -2.51
N GLY A 353 -3.37 -18.05 -2.19
CA GLY A 353 -4.45 -17.93 -1.21
C GLY A 353 -5.69 -18.74 -1.61
N VAL A 354 -6.12 -18.66 -2.87
CA VAL A 354 -7.25 -19.47 -3.36
C VAL A 354 -6.99 -20.97 -3.16
N GLN A 355 -5.79 -21.46 -3.54
CA GLN A 355 -5.43 -22.86 -3.41
C GLN A 355 -5.40 -23.33 -1.96
N GLU A 356 -4.77 -22.56 -1.09
CA GLU A 356 -4.68 -22.89 0.34
C GLU A 356 -6.06 -22.96 0.99
N PHE A 357 -6.87 -21.90 0.81
CA PHE A 357 -8.16 -21.82 1.49
C PHE A 357 -9.20 -22.77 0.88
N ALA A 358 -9.15 -23.04 -0.42
CA ALA A 358 -10.00 -24.06 -1.05
C ALA A 358 -9.63 -25.49 -0.64
N GLY A 359 -8.37 -25.75 -0.30
CA GLY A 359 -7.91 -27.04 0.21
C GLY A 359 -8.28 -27.31 1.67
N ASN A 360 -8.60 -26.27 2.45
CA ASN A 360 -8.97 -26.36 3.86
C ASN A 360 -10.49 -26.52 4.08
N MET A 361 -11.28 -26.70 3.02
CA MET A 361 -12.76 -26.83 3.05
C MET A 361 -13.21 -28.29 3.11
#